data_d6ffcd79aafaa0c17645d41efa355054
#
_entry.id   d6ffcd79aafaa0c17645d41efa355054
#
_cell.length_a   1.000
_cell.length_b   1.000
_cell.length_c   1.000
_cell.angle_alpha   90.00
_cell.angle_beta   90.00
_cell.angle_gamma   90.00
#
_symmetry.space_group_name_H-M   'P 1'
#
loop_
_entity.id
_entity.type
_entity.pdbx_description
1 polymer ?
#
loop_
_entity_poly.entity_id
_entity_poly.type
_entity_poly.pdbx_seq_one_letter_code
_entity_poly.pdbx_strand_id
1 'polypeptide(L)'
;MTGKEPSANKEPSASEHPGSEPERTLLGHPAGLAVLFLTEMWERFSYYGMRALLILYLTKHFLLADGTSSLIFGSYVSLVYAMPVLGGLTADRYLGLHRAVMFGAILLCCGHLGMAFEGPPATITGGEIHRSALHTQTLYLSLAFIIIGVGFLKPNISTIVGRLYPADDPRRDSGFTIFYMGINLGAFVATLACAWLGENWGWRWGFGLAGVGMLAGLGIFHRGRGLLKGAGAPPDLKSLQTRVAGGLTREHWIYALGLVAVLVAWQFLQHAGELGVALGIFGAISVGYVIFFSIRECNSAERSSILVMLGLMAFSVLFWSLFEQAGTSLTLFTDRNVIMGDTLTAGMFQSFNAGFIMLLAPLFSVLWVWLNRRGWEPSTPAKFALATVQVGLGFAVLVYGANQSGDGRVAAIWLITMYLLHTTGELCLSPVGLSMVTRLSVARIASMMMGVWFLSSAFAGYAGGLIASAMAVPTGDAPLAPAESLSVYVSVFGDLALIAIIAGCALLVLSPWLRRFMRHAETPTDAGQSPVR
;
A
#
# COMPACT_ATOMS: atom_id res chain seq x y z
N MET A 1 68.66 -44.79 -10.04
CA MET A 1 67.73 -45.01 -8.90
C MET A 1 66.66 -43.96 -9.02
N THR A 2 65.53 -44.40 -9.45
CA THR A 2 64.41 -43.58 -9.90
C THR A 2 63.45 -43.42 -8.73
N GLY A 3 63.28 -42.17 -8.22
CA GLY A 3 62.24 -41.81 -7.23
C GLY A 3 60.96 -41.40 -7.94
N LYS A 4 59.88 -42.20 -7.76
CA LYS A 4 58.50 -41.85 -8.15
C LYS A 4 57.94 -40.92 -7.10
N GLU A 5 57.45 -39.75 -7.54
CA GLU A 5 56.55 -38.91 -6.73
C GLU A 5 55.16 -39.54 -6.64
N PRO A 6 54.44 -39.43 -5.50
CA PRO A 6 53.08 -39.91 -5.39
C PRO A 6 52.08 -38.86 -5.94
N SER A 7 51.15 -39.34 -6.78
CA SER A 7 50.08 -38.61 -7.40
C SER A 7 49.16 -37.99 -6.33
N ALA A 8 48.91 -36.68 -6.42
CA ALA A 8 47.89 -35.99 -5.66
C ALA A 8 46.50 -36.50 -5.97
N ASN A 9 45.84 -37.04 -4.93
CA ASN A 9 44.40 -37.39 -4.97
C ASN A 9 43.59 -36.10 -5.20
N LYS A 10 42.90 -36.04 -6.32
CA LYS A 10 41.80 -35.08 -6.49
C LYS A 10 40.66 -35.52 -5.58
N GLU A 11 40.35 -34.69 -4.58
CA GLU A 11 39.09 -34.78 -3.84
C GLU A 11 37.91 -34.64 -4.83
N PRO A 12 36.86 -35.46 -4.71
CA PRO A 12 35.68 -35.30 -5.51
C PRO A 12 34.91 -34.04 -5.05
N SER A 13 34.69 -33.13 -6.02
CA SER A 13 33.87 -31.93 -5.87
C SER A 13 32.47 -32.29 -5.37
N ALA A 14 32.03 -31.47 -4.43
CA ALA A 14 30.65 -31.18 -3.99
C ALA A 14 29.56 -32.19 -4.39
N SER A 15 29.01 -32.83 -3.41
CA SER A 15 27.84 -33.71 -3.46
C SER A 15 26.67 -33.05 -4.22
N GLU A 16 26.46 -33.49 -5.47
CA GLU A 16 25.17 -33.38 -6.13
C GLU A 16 24.17 -34.23 -5.34
N HIS A 17 23.18 -33.60 -4.72
CA HIS A 17 22.02 -34.30 -4.19
C HIS A 17 21.26 -34.94 -5.36
N PRO A 18 21.13 -36.29 -5.45
CA PRO A 18 20.39 -36.93 -6.52
C PRO A 18 18.88 -36.68 -6.27
N GLY A 19 18.24 -35.90 -7.15
CA GLY A 19 16.78 -35.77 -7.17
C GLY A 19 16.20 -34.38 -7.38
N SER A 20 16.98 -33.32 -7.58
CA SER A 20 16.42 -32.02 -7.96
C SER A 20 16.18 -32.00 -9.48
N GLU A 21 14.92 -32.01 -9.90
CA GLU A 21 14.59 -31.62 -11.29
C GLU A 21 15.28 -30.30 -11.65
N PRO A 22 15.82 -30.14 -12.87
CA PRO A 22 16.48 -28.93 -13.28
C PRO A 22 15.54 -27.74 -13.11
N GLU A 23 16.04 -26.72 -12.47
CA GLU A 23 15.25 -25.51 -12.19
C GLU A 23 14.78 -24.89 -13.51
N ARG A 24 13.47 -24.89 -13.77
CA ARG A 24 12.91 -24.18 -14.91
C ARG A 24 13.14 -22.68 -14.70
N THR A 25 13.98 -22.09 -15.55
CA THR A 25 14.29 -20.67 -15.54
C THR A 25 13.66 -19.97 -16.73
N LEU A 26 13.22 -18.74 -16.52
CA LEU A 26 12.75 -17.81 -17.54
C LEU A 26 13.55 -16.51 -17.42
N LEU A 27 14.24 -16.08 -18.48
CA LEU A 27 15.10 -14.89 -18.48
C LEU A 27 16.13 -14.87 -17.34
N GLY A 28 16.68 -16.04 -16.99
CA GLY A 28 17.66 -16.18 -15.92
C GLY A 28 17.09 -16.26 -14.49
N HIS A 29 15.78 -16.11 -14.31
CA HIS A 29 15.09 -16.20 -13.01
C HIS A 29 14.27 -17.48 -12.89
N PRO A 30 13.96 -17.96 -11.67
CA PRO A 30 13.02 -19.06 -11.46
C PRO A 30 11.69 -18.79 -12.19
N ALA A 31 11.17 -19.77 -12.91
CA ALA A 31 9.92 -19.59 -13.68
C ALA A 31 8.71 -19.23 -12.80
N GLY A 32 8.75 -19.59 -11.52
CA GLY A 32 7.78 -19.16 -10.50
C GLY A 32 7.67 -17.63 -10.36
N LEU A 33 8.75 -16.87 -10.62
CA LEU A 33 8.72 -15.42 -10.60
C LEU A 33 7.74 -14.84 -11.62
N ALA A 34 7.66 -15.41 -12.83
CA ALA A 34 6.71 -14.95 -13.84
C ALA A 34 5.26 -15.17 -13.39
N VAL A 35 4.98 -16.28 -12.70
CA VAL A 35 3.65 -16.53 -12.10
C VAL A 35 3.31 -15.47 -11.07
N LEU A 36 4.23 -15.16 -10.16
CA LEU A 36 4.01 -14.18 -9.11
C LEU A 36 3.91 -12.75 -9.67
N PHE A 37 4.78 -12.40 -10.64
CA PHE A 37 4.71 -11.12 -11.36
C PHE A 37 3.35 -10.88 -12.00
N LEU A 38 2.87 -11.84 -12.79
CA LEU A 38 1.58 -11.72 -13.48
C LEU A 38 0.41 -11.75 -12.50
N THR A 39 0.47 -12.57 -11.45
CA THR A 39 -0.58 -12.61 -10.42
C THR A 39 -0.68 -11.27 -9.70
N GLU A 40 0.44 -10.69 -9.25
CA GLU A 40 0.47 -9.40 -8.58
C GLU A 40 0.06 -8.28 -9.54
N MET A 41 0.55 -8.29 -10.78
CA MET A 41 0.16 -7.31 -11.79
C MET A 41 -1.36 -7.26 -11.98
N TRP A 42 -2.02 -8.41 -12.12
CA TRP A 42 -3.48 -8.48 -12.29
C TRP A 42 -4.24 -8.14 -11.01
N GLU A 43 -3.71 -8.49 -9.86
CA GLU A 43 -4.29 -8.09 -8.57
C GLU A 43 -4.18 -6.57 -8.39
N ARG A 44 -3.02 -5.96 -8.66
CA ARG A 44 -2.85 -4.52 -8.64
C ARG A 44 -3.72 -3.81 -9.69
N PHE A 45 -3.84 -4.39 -10.88
CA PHE A 45 -4.78 -3.92 -11.89
C PHE A 45 -6.20 -3.84 -11.32
N SER A 46 -6.66 -4.88 -10.67
CA SER A 46 -8.01 -4.91 -10.09
C SER A 46 -8.19 -3.87 -8.98
N TYR A 47 -7.22 -3.79 -8.08
CA TYR A 47 -7.26 -2.88 -6.94
C TYR A 47 -7.25 -1.41 -7.38
N TYR A 48 -6.28 -1.02 -8.22
CA TYR A 48 -6.16 0.38 -8.65
C TYR A 48 -7.24 0.79 -9.65
N GLY A 49 -7.73 -0.13 -10.48
CA GLY A 49 -8.87 0.11 -11.36
C GLY A 49 -10.15 0.40 -10.59
N MET A 50 -10.45 -0.39 -9.56
CA MET A 50 -11.58 -0.13 -8.67
C MET A 50 -11.40 1.18 -7.89
N ARG A 51 -10.20 1.40 -7.33
CA ARG A 51 -9.89 2.57 -6.52
C ARG A 51 -10.04 3.89 -7.30
N ALA A 52 -9.64 3.91 -8.57
CA ALA A 52 -9.74 5.10 -9.43
C ALA A 52 -11.18 5.56 -9.65
N LEU A 53 -12.13 4.62 -9.62
CA LEU A 53 -13.55 4.88 -9.83
C LEU A 53 -14.33 5.11 -8.52
N LEU A 54 -13.84 4.61 -7.37
CA LEU A 54 -14.64 4.49 -6.15
C LEU A 54 -15.24 5.82 -5.69
N ILE A 55 -14.45 6.89 -5.58
CA ILE A 55 -14.95 8.17 -5.08
C ILE A 55 -16.01 8.77 -6.01
N LEU A 56 -15.80 8.66 -7.33
CA LEU A 56 -16.74 9.13 -8.34
C LEU A 56 -18.03 8.30 -8.34
N TYR A 57 -17.92 7.00 -8.14
CA TYR A 57 -19.07 6.10 -8.02
C TYR A 57 -19.92 6.43 -6.79
N LEU A 58 -19.28 6.70 -5.64
CA LEU A 58 -20.00 7.10 -4.42
C LEU A 58 -20.73 8.44 -4.60
N THR A 59 -20.10 9.41 -5.24
CA THR A 59 -20.68 10.76 -5.39
C THR A 59 -21.65 10.89 -6.56
N LYS A 60 -21.39 10.25 -7.70
CA LYS A 60 -22.21 10.40 -8.92
C LYS A 60 -23.31 9.37 -9.06
N HIS A 61 -23.06 8.11 -8.67
CA HIS A 61 -24.05 7.06 -8.80
C HIS A 61 -24.94 6.93 -7.55
N PHE A 62 -24.32 6.95 -6.36
CA PHE A 62 -25.06 6.88 -5.09
C PHE A 62 -25.45 8.26 -4.55
N LEU A 63 -25.02 9.35 -5.15
CA LEU A 63 -25.26 10.72 -4.69
C LEU A 63 -24.96 10.90 -3.19
N LEU A 64 -23.90 10.24 -2.70
CA LEU A 64 -23.43 10.45 -1.35
C LEU A 64 -22.69 11.78 -1.29
N ALA A 65 -22.87 12.51 -0.18
CA ALA A 65 -22.10 13.74 0.06
C ALA A 65 -20.60 13.48 0.01
N ASP A 66 -19.82 14.46 -0.48
CA ASP A 66 -18.36 14.35 -0.62
C ASP A 66 -17.68 13.92 0.67
N GLY A 67 -18.10 14.50 1.81
CA GLY A 67 -17.55 14.17 3.13
C GLY A 67 -17.78 12.72 3.52
N THR A 68 -19.00 12.22 3.32
CA THR A 68 -19.35 10.82 3.58
C THR A 68 -18.59 9.88 2.65
N SER A 69 -18.51 10.21 1.36
CA SER A 69 -17.77 9.43 0.35
C SER A 69 -16.29 9.35 0.67
N SER A 70 -15.71 10.47 1.10
CA SER A 70 -14.29 10.55 1.50
C SER A 70 -13.99 9.74 2.76
N LEU A 71 -14.90 9.73 3.74
CA LEU A 71 -14.77 8.90 4.94
C LEU A 71 -14.90 7.40 4.64
N ILE A 72 -15.82 7.01 3.76
CA ILE A 72 -15.95 5.62 3.30
C ILE A 72 -14.67 5.19 2.60
N PHE A 73 -14.15 6.02 1.70
CA PHE A 73 -12.89 5.76 0.99
C PHE A 73 -11.72 5.64 1.96
N GLY A 74 -11.55 6.58 2.89
CA GLY A 74 -10.49 6.57 3.90
C GLY A 74 -10.59 5.35 4.83
N SER A 75 -11.80 4.96 5.22
CA SER A 75 -12.05 3.75 6.00
C SER A 75 -11.68 2.48 5.23
N TYR A 76 -12.03 2.42 3.96
CA TYR A 76 -11.64 1.34 3.06
C TYR A 76 -10.11 1.21 2.97
N VAL A 77 -9.41 2.31 2.68
CA VAL A 77 -7.93 2.33 2.59
C VAL A 77 -7.30 1.93 3.92
N SER A 78 -7.80 2.48 5.02
CA SER A 78 -7.32 2.14 6.37
C SER A 78 -7.38 0.63 6.65
N LEU A 79 -8.54 0.02 6.41
CA LEU A 79 -8.72 -1.41 6.63
C LEU A 79 -7.87 -2.26 5.68
N VAL A 80 -7.69 -1.85 4.42
CA VAL A 80 -6.80 -2.51 3.44
C VAL A 80 -5.35 -2.56 3.94
N TYR A 81 -4.88 -1.51 4.63
CA TYR A 81 -3.52 -1.50 5.20
C TYR A 81 -3.42 -2.17 6.57
N ALA A 82 -4.51 -2.28 7.32
CA ALA A 82 -4.51 -2.98 8.60
C ALA A 82 -4.57 -4.52 8.45
N MET A 83 -5.38 -5.02 7.52
CA MET A 83 -5.64 -6.47 7.38
C MET A 83 -4.45 -7.35 6.98
N PRO A 84 -3.43 -6.88 6.22
CA PRO A 84 -2.21 -7.66 5.93
C PRO A 84 -1.50 -8.22 7.17
N VAL A 85 -1.56 -7.55 8.29
CA VAL A 85 -0.99 -8.04 9.57
C VAL A 85 -1.66 -9.35 9.99
N LEU A 86 -2.99 -9.38 9.96
CA LEU A 86 -3.77 -10.57 10.35
C LEU A 86 -3.64 -11.70 9.32
N GLY A 87 -3.69 -11.36 8.03
CA GLY A 87 -3.55 -12.34 6.95
C GLY A 87 -2.16 -12.97 6.90
N GLY A 88 -1.11 -12.19 7.10
CA GLY A 88 0.27 -12.67 7.18
C GLY A 88 0.48 -13.59 8.38
N LEU A 89 0.10 -13.15 9.59
CA LEU A 89 0.18 -13.97 10.81
C LEU A 89 -0.57 -15.31 10.68
N THR A 90 -1.74 -15.28 10.06
CA THR A 90 -2.56 -16.48 9.85
C THR A 90 -1.90 -17.44 8.87
N ALA A 91 -1.29 -16.89 7.81
CA ALA A 91 -0.57 -17.69 6.82
C ALA A 91 0.70 -18.33 7.41
N ASP A 92 1.52 -17.54 8.11
CA ASP A 92 2.78 -17.99 8.69
C ASP A 92 2.58 -19.05 9.76
N ARG A 93 1.50 -18.92 10.55
CA ARG A 93 1.28 -19.80 11.72
C ARG A 93 0.48 -21.05 11.39
N TYR A 94 -0.41 -20.98 10.37
CA TYR A 94 -1.38 -22.06 10.15
C TYR A 94 -1.56 -22.44 8.67
N LEU A 95 -2.06 -21.53 7.81
CA LEU A 95 -2.50 -21.85 6.44
C LEU A 95 -1.36 -22.20 5.49
N GLY A 96 -0.18 -21.59 5.68
CA GLY A 96 0.82 -21.49 4.65
C GLY A 96 0.48 -20.44 3.59
N LEU A 97 1.51 -19.92 2.93
CA LEU A 97 1.37 -18.77 2.02
C LEU A 97 0.46 -19.07 0.81
N HIS A 98 0.56 -20.29 0.27
CA HIS A 98 -0.20 -20.71 -0.92
C HIS A 98 -1.72 -20.67 -0.71
N ARG A 99 -2.19 -21.25 0.41
CA ARG A 99 -3.60 -21.29 0.76
C ARG A 99 -4.13 -19.91 1.11
N ALA A 100 -3.31 -19.13 1.80
CA ALA A 100 -3.65 -17.74 2.13
C ALA A 100 -3.83 -16.89 0.86
N VAL A 101 -2.89 -16.96 -0.11
CA VAL A 101 -3.01 -16.26 -1.40
C VAL A 101 -4.25 -16.73 -2.18
N MET A 102 -4.51 -18.03 -2.24
CA MET A 102 -5.71 -18.58 -2.92
C MET A 102 -7.00 -18.07 -2.27
N PHE A 103 -7.10 -18.13 -0.95
CA PHE A 103 -8.27 -17.65 -0.22
C PHE A 103 -8.48 -16.14 -0.45
N GLY A 104 -7.41 -15.34 -0.31
CA GLY A 104 -7.44 -13.90 -0.58
C GLY A 104 -7.86 -13.59 -2.02
N ALA A 105 -7.33 -14.30 -3.01
CA ALA A 105 -7.68 -14.11 -4.41
C ALA A 105 -9.16 -14.43 -4.71
N ILE A 106 -9.71 -15.47 -4.07
CA ILE A 106 -11.16 -15.79 -4.20
C ILE A 106 -12.02 -14.68 -3.61
N LEU A 107 -11.68 -14.17 -2.41
CA LEU A 107 -12.40 -13.05 -1.80
C LEU A 107 -12.33 -11.80 -2.67
N LEU A 108 -11.15 -11.49 -3.24
CA LEU A 108 -10.97 -10.38 -4.18
C LEU A 108 -11.85 -10.53 -5.42
N CYS A 109 -11.93 -11.73 -6.01
CA CYS A 109 -12.83 -11.99 -7.13
C CYS A 109 -14.30 -11.72 -6.75
N CYS A 110 -14.74 -12.21 -5.58
CA CYS A 110 -16.09 -11.95 -5.08
C CYS A 110 -16.35 -10.45 -4.92
N GLY A 111 -15.38 -9.72 -4.33
CA GLY A 111 -15.51 -8.28 -4.11
C GLY A 111 -15.56 -7.48 -5.42
N HIS A 112 -14.62 -7.70 -6.34
CA HIS A 112 -14.59 -6.96 -7.61
C HIS A 112 -15.79 -7.29 -8.52
N LEU A 113 -16.23 -8.54 -8.57
CA LEU A 113 -17.44 -8.90 -9.28
C LEU A 113 -18.70 -8.31 -8.64
N GLY A 114 -18.74 -8.25 -7.31
CA GLY A 114 -19.82 -7.57 -6.58
C GLY A 114 -19.87 -6.06 -6.86
N MET A 115 -18.72 -5.40 -7.02
CA MET A 115 -18.68 -3.99 -7.46
C MET A 115 -19.27 -3.78 -8.85
N ALA A 116 -19.16 -4.77 -9.75
CA ALA A 116 -19.78 -4.71 -11.08
C ALA A 116 -21.30 -4.84 -11.06
N PHE A 117 -21.89 -5.23 -9.92
CA PHE A 117 -23.35 -5.24 -9.72
C PHE A 117 -23.84 -3.83 -9.38
N GLU A 118 -23.83 -2.96 -10.38
CA GLU A 118 -24.03 -1.52 -10.27
C GLU A 118 -25.41 -1.12 -9.71
N GLY A 119 -26.47 -1.73 -10.21
CA GLY A 119 -27.86 -1.37 -9.87
C GLY A 119 -28.33 -0.04 -10.48
N PRO A 120 -29.53 0.42 -10.13
CA PRO A 120 -30.05 1.71 -10.56
C PRO A 120 -29.32 2.86 -9.86
N PRO A 121 -29.05 3.98 -10.56
CA PRO A 121 -28.50 5.17 -9.94
C PRO A 121 -29.47 5.75 -8.90
N ALA A 122 -28.93 6.43 -7.90
CA ALA A 122 -29.73 7.18 -6.96
C ALA A 122 -30.50 8.30 -7.67
N THR A 123 -31.71 8.58 -7.21
CA THR A 123 -32.59 9.62 -7.79
C THR A 123 -33.00 10.63 -6.73
N ILE A 124 -33.24 11.87 -7.16
CA ILE A 124 -33.78 12.92 -6.28
C ILE A 124 -35.26 13.09 -6.62
N THR A 125 -36.14 12.88 -5.63
CA THR A 125 -37.57 13.05 -5.82
C THR A 125 -38.13 13.82 -4.61
N GLY A 126 -38.73 14.98 -4.86
CA GLY A 126 -39.26 15.83 -3.78
C GLY A 126 -38.21 16.40 -2.83
N GLY A 127 -36.94 16.54 -3.28
CA GLY A 127 -35.81 16.98 -2.43
C GLY A 127 -35.16 15.86 -1.61
N GLU A 128 -35.68 14.62 -1.67
CA GLU A 128 -35.14 13.46 -0.99
C GLU A 128 -34.32 12.58 -1.95
N ILE A 129 -33.19 12.07 -1.48
CA ILE A 129 -32.33 11.15 -2.25
C ILE A 129 -32.77 9.71 -2.00
N HIS A 130 -33.26 9.07 -3.05
CA HIS A 130 -33.67 7.66 -3.02
C HIS A 130 -32.55 6.78 -3.54
N ARG A 131 -32.07 5.85 -2.68
CA ARG A 131 -31.03 4.86 -3.00
C ARG A 131 -31.58 3.45 -2.84
N SER A 132 -31.18 2.54 -3.72
CA SER A 132 -31.48 1.13 -3.52
C SER A 132 -30.69 0.55 -2.36
N ALA A 133 -31.37 0.14 -1.29
CA ALA A 133 -30.75 -0.46 -0.11
C ALA A 133 -29.93 -1.71 -0.48
N LEU A 134 -30.45 -2.58 -1.37
CA LEU A 134 -29.74 -3.78 -1.82
C LEU A 134 -28.39 -3.43 -2.44
N HIS A 135 -28.35 -2.46 -3.37
CA HIS A 135 -27.11 -2.11 -4.08
C HIS A 135 -26.13 -1.35 -3.18
N THR A 136 -26.62 -0.54 -2.25
CA THR A 136 -25.79 0.11 -1.22
C THR A 136 -25.13 -0.94 -0.31
N GLN A 137 -25.89 -1.96 0.11
CA GLN A 137 -25.31 -3.03 0.94
C GLN A 137 -24.36 -3.92 0.14
N THR A 138 -24.64 -4.17 -1.15
CA THR A 138 -23.74 -4.90 -2.05
C THR A 138 -22.41 -4.15 -2.22
N LEU A 139 -22.44 -2.82 -2.38
CA LEU A 139 -21.23 -1.98 -2.42
C LEU A 139 -20.35 -2.19 -1.18
N TYR A 140 -20.92 -1.99 0.02
CA TYR A 140 -20.16 -2.14 1.27
C TYR A 140 -19.63 -3.57 1.46
N LEU A 141 -20.45 -4.57 1.15
CA LEU A 141 -20.03 -5.98 1.24
C LEU A 141 -18.91 -6.30 0.24
N SER A 142 -18.99 -5.77 -0.98
CA SER A 142 -17.97 -5.93 -2.01
C SER A 142 -16.64 -5.32 -1.58
N LEU A 143 -16.65 -4.10 -1.04
CA LEU A 143 -15.46 -3.46 -0.46
C LEU A 143 -14.89 -4.27 0.71
N ALA A 144 -15.73 -4.84 1.57
CA ALA A 144 -15.31 -5.69 2.68
C ALA A 144 -14.62 -6.99 2.20
N PHE A 145 -15.14 -7.62 1.15
CA PHE A 145 -14.47 -8.76 0.50
C PHE A 145 -13.10 -8.38 -0.04
N ILE A 146 -12.97 -7.21 -0.67
CA ILE A 146 -11.68 -6.72 -1.19
C ILE A 146 -10.70 -6.47 -0.04
N ILE A 147 -11.13 -5.82 1.05
CA ILE A 147 -10.29 -5.56 2.24
C ILE A 147 -9.68 -6.85 2.78
N ILE A 148 -10.50 -7.84 3.06
CA ILE A 148 -10.05 -9.11 3.64
C ILE A 148 -9.22 -9.89 2.61
N GLY A 149 -9.63 -9.87 1.34
CA GLY A 149 -8.90 -10.50 0.25
C GLY A 149 -7.47 -9.97 0.10
N VAL A 150 -7.28 -8.64 0.09
CA VAL A 150 -5.96 -7.99 0.09
C VAL A 150 -5.17 -8.40 1.33
N GLY A 151 -5.82 -8.44 2.50
CA GLY A 151 -5.20 -8.85 3.75
C GLY A 151 -4.54 -10.22 3.67
N PHE A 152 -5.20 -11.20 3.05
CA PHE A 152 -4.65 -12.55 2.88
C PHE A 152 -3.70 -12.68 1.68
N LEU A 153 -3.87 -11.94 0.60
CA LEU A 153 -3.05 -12.09 -0.60
C LEU A 153 -1.73 -11.31 -0.51
N LYS A 154 -1.80 -10.00 -0.27
CA LYS A 154 -0.68 -9.06 -0.42
C LYS A 154 0.57 -9.40 0.40
N PRO A 155 0.51 -9.69 1.71
CA PRO A 155 1.71 -9.99 2.49
C PRO A 155 2.34 -11.32 2.08
N ASN A 156 1.51 -12.26 1.64
CA ASN A 156 1.92 -13.63 1.40
C ASN A 156 2.55 -13.84 0.03
N ILE A 157 2.06 -13.16 -1.02
CA ILE A 157 2.62 -13.30 -2.36
C ILE A 157 4.05 -12.75 -2.43
N SER A 158 4.33 -11.62 -1.79
CA SER A 158 5.68 -11.05 -1.72
C SER A 158 6.65 -11.93 -0.93
N THR A 159 6.16 -12.60 0.12
CA THR A 159 6.95 -13.58 0.89
C THR A 159 7.31 -14.79 0.02
N ILE A 160 6.42 -15.26 -0.86
CA ILE A 160 6.71 -16.36 -1.80
C ILE A 160 7.84 -15.94 -2.75
N VAL A 161 7.86 -14.68 -3.26
CA VAL A 161 8.97 -14.17 -4.09
C VAL A 161 10.31 -14.37 -3.40
N GLY A 162 10.41 -13.97 -2.12
CA GLY A 162 11.63 -14.13 -1.34
C GLY A 162 12.06 -15.60 -1.15
N ARG A 163 11.09 -16.53 -1.11
CA ARG A 163 11.36 -17.97 -0.94
C ARG A 163 11.69 -18.71 -2.25
N LEU A 164 11.55 -18.06 -3.41
CA LEU A 164 11.99 -18.62 -4.69
C LEU A 164 13.51 -18.64 -4.86
N TYR A 165 14.21 -17.80 -4.09
CA TYR A 165 15.66 -17.63 -4.16
C TYR A 165 16.32 -18.12 -2.87
N PRO A 166 17.47 -18.81 -2.94
CA PRO A 166 18.35 -18.99 -1.79
C PRO A 166 18.71 -17.65 -1.14
N ALA A 167 19.08 -17.67 0.14
CA ALA A 167 19.37 -16.46 0.89
C ALA A 167 20.48 -15.60 0.26
N ASP A 168 21.49 -16.25 -0.31
CA ASP A 168 22.69 -15.64 -0.89
C ASP A 168 22.64 -15.53 -2.42
N ASP A 169 21.48 -15.77 -3.04
CA ASP A 169 21.35 -15.69 -4.51
C ASP A 169 21.39 -14.22 -4.97
N PRO A 170 22.41 -13.81 -5.76
CA PRO A 170 22.54 -12.43 -6.24
C PRO A 170 21.38 -11.96 -7.13
N ARG A 171 20.58 -12.90 -7.67
CA ARG A 171 19.40 -12.59 -8.50
C ARG A 171 18.18 -12.17 -7.67
N ARG A 172 18.21 -12.36 -6.36
CA ARG A 172 17.07 -12.11 -5.46
C ARG A 172 16.57 -10.67 -5.55
N ASP A 173 17.48 -9.69 -5.49
CA ASP A 173 17.12 -8.27 -5.53
C ASP A 173 16.54 -7.87 -6.89
N SER A 174 17.11 -8.38 -7.99
CA SER A 174 16.53 -8.16 -9.31
C SER A 174 15.17 -8.83 -9.48
N GLY A 175 14.95 -10.00 -8.87
CA GLY A 175 13.65 -10.67 -8.81
C GLY A 175 12.58 -9.81 -8.12
N PHE A 176 12.91 -9.18 -6.98
CA PHE A 176 12.02 -8.21 -6.33
C PHE A 176 11.78 -6.97 -7.18
N THR A 177 12.79 -6.48 -7.90
CA THR A 177 12.64 -5.35 -8.83
C THR A 177 11.66 -5.66 -9.95
N ILE A 178 11.75 -6.86 -10.56
CA ILE A 178 10.80 -7.33 -11.57
C ILE A 178 9.40 -7.42 -10.98
N PHE A 179 9.25 -8.01 -9.79
CA PHE A 179 7.97 -8.11 -9.10
C PHE A 179 7.34 -6.72 -8.84
N TYR A 180 8.14 -5.75 -8.37
CA TYR A 180 7.71 -4.38 -8.14
C TYR A 180 7.30 -3.65 -9.44
N MET A 181 7.98 -3.93 -10.54
CA MET A 181 7.58 -3.42 -11.85
C MET A 181 6.17 -3.90 -12.24
N GLY A 182 5.82 -5.16 -11.92
CA GLY A 182 4.47 -5.70 -12.12
C GLY A 182 3.39 -4.90 -11.38
N ILE A 183 3.68 -4.50 -10.13
CA ILE A 183 2.78 -3.65 -9.32
C ILE A 183 2.45 -2.35 -10.06
N ASN A 184 3.46 -1.64 -10.52
CA ASN A 184 3.29 -0.33 -11.16
C ASN A 184 2.69 -0.44 -12.56
N LEU A 185 3.04 -1.48 -13.31
CA LEU A 185 2.44 -1.74 -14.62
C LEU A 185 0.94 -2.03 -14.48
N GLY A 186 0.55 -2.87 -13.51
CA GLY A 186 -0.84 -3.16 -13.20
C GLY A 186 -1.61 -1.89 -12.81
N ALA A 187 -1.05 -1.08 -11.92
CA ALA A 187 -1.64 0.19 -11.49
C ALA A 187 -1.81 1.18 -12.65
N PHE A 188 -0.79 1.35 -13.47
CA PHE A 188 -0.80 2.27 -14.62
C PHE A 188 -1.88 1.91 -15.64
N VAL A 189 -1.88 0.65 -16.09
CA VAL A 189 -2.85 0.20 -17.10
C VAL A 189 -4.27 0.20 -16.56
N ALA A 190 -4.45 -0.16 -15.28
CA ALA A 190 -5.75 -0.22 -14.64
C ALA A 190 -6.43 1.16 -14.55
N THR A 191 -5.70 2.15 -14.05
CA THR A 191 -6.23 3.50 -13.88
C THR A 191 -6.59 4.15 -15.22
N LEU A 192 -5.89 3.79 -16.30
CA LEU A 192 -6.27 4.20 -17.65
C LEU A 192 -7.51 3.45 -18.15
N ALA A 193 -7.46 2.13 -18.15
CA ALA A 193 -8.48 1.30 -18.79
C ALA A 193 -9.80 1.26 -18.01
N CYS A 194 -9.74 1.01 -16.68
CA CYS A 194 -10.95 0.90 -15.87
C CYS A 194 -11.63 2.25 -15.67
N ALA A 195 -10.85 3.35 -15.47
CA ALA A 195 -11.44 4.66 -15.31
C ALA A 195 -12.10 5.12 -16.62
N TRP A 196 -11.39 5.01 -17.75
CA TRP A 196 -11.97 5.37 -19.04
C TRP A 196 -13.27 4.60 -19.33
N LEU A 197 -13.24 3.28 -19.11
CA LEU A 197 -14.40 2.43 -19.37
C LEU A 197 -15.56 2.73 -18.40
N GLY A 198 -15.25 2.93 -17.11
CA GLY A 198 -16.25 3.22 -16.09
C GLY A 198 -16.93 4.57 -16.26
N GLU A 199 -16.18 5.60 -16.57
CA GLU A 199 -16.71 6.95 -16.70
C GLU A 199 -17.41 7.20 -18.04
N ASN A 200 -17.01 6.52 -19.14
CA ASN A 200 -17.64 6.72 -20.47
C ASN A 200 -18.73 5.72 -20.81
N TRP A 201 -18.63 4.46 -20.34
CA TRP A 201 -19.58 3.39 -20.73
C TRP A 201 -20.44 2.92 -19.56
N GLY A 202 -20.12 3.31 -18.32
CA GLY A 202 -20.85 2.96 -17.10
C GLY A 202 -20.01 2.17 -16.10
N TRP A 203 -20.29 2.39 -14.83
CA TRP A 203 -19.50 1.90 -13.69
C TRP A 203 -19.29 0.39 -13.72
N ARG A 204 -20.34 -0.38 -14.09
CA ARG A 204 -20.29 -1.84 -14.19
C ARG A 204 -19.17 -2.35 -15.12
N TRP A 205 -18.89 -1.61 -16.17
CA TRP A 205 -17.85 -2.01 -17.13
C TRP A 205 -16.45 -1.77 -16.60
N GLY A 206 -16.24 -0.63 -15.94
CA GLY A 206 -14.97 -0.33 -15.29
C GLY A 206 -14.65 -1.30 -14.14
N PHE A 207 -15.60 -1.51 -13.24
CA PHE A 207 -15.46 -2.48 -12.15
C PHE A 207 -15.43 -3.93 -12.67
N GLY A 208 -16.20 -4.24 -13.70
CA GLY A 208 -16.20 -5.55 -14.35
C GLY A 208 -14.84 -5.89 -14.95
N LEU A 209 -14.19 -4.93 -15.62
CA LEU A 209 -12.83 -5.10 -16.14
C LEU A 209 -11.82 -5.38 -15.02
N ALA A 210 -11.92 -4.66 -13.90
CA ALA A 210 -11.13 -4.96 -12.70
C ALA A 210 -11.38 -6.38 -12.19
N GLY A 211 -12.65 -6.82 -12.16
CA GLY A 211 -13.03 -8.18 -11.78
C GLY A 211 -12.45 -9.26 -12.70
N VAL A 212 -12.50 -9.04 -14.01
CA VAL A 212 -11.88 -9.94 -15.02
C VAL A 212 -10.37 -10.02 -14.80
N GLY A 213 -9.71 -8.89 -14.52
CA GLY A 213 -8.30 -8.86 -14.16
C GLY A 213 -7.98 -9.74 -12.96
N MET A 214 -8.80 -9.67 -11.90
CA MET A 214 -8.60 -10.50 -10.71
C MET A 214 -8.81 -11.99 -10.99
N LEU A 215 -9.81 -12.34 -11.80
CA LEU A 215 -10.01 -13.72 -12.25
C LEU A 215 -8.82 -14.25 -13.05
N ALA A 216 -8.23 -13.42 -13.91
CA ALA A 216 -7.00 -13.76 -14.63
C ALA A 216 -5.85 -14.03 -13.65
N GLY A 217 -5.62 -13.15 -12.67
CA GLY A 217 -4.62 -13.34 -11.62
C GLY A 217 -4.82 -14.63 -10.83
N LEU A 218 -6.04 -14.91 -10.38
CA LEU A 218 -6.40 -16.17 -9.70
C LEU A 218 -6.11 -17.39 -10.57
N GLY A 219 -6.50 -17.34 -11.86
CA GLY A 219 -6.27 -18.43 -12.82
C GLY A 219 -4.79 -18.70 -13.07
N ILE A 220 -3.98 -17.64 -13.20
CA ILE A 220 -2.52 -17.73 -13.36
C ILE A 220 -1.88 -18.35 -12.12
N PHE A 221 -2.23 -17.87 -10.92
CA PHE A 221 -1.68 -18.41 -9.68
C PHE A 221 -2.05 -19.88 -9.47
N HIS A 222 -3.33 -20.23 -9.73
CA HIS A 222 -3.81 -21.60 -9.57
C HIS A 222 -3.09 -22.57 -10.52
N ARG A 223 -2.94 -22.21 -11.80
CA ARG A 223 -2.25 -23.05 -12.80
C ARG A 223 -0.74 -23.08 -12.60
N GLY A 224 -0.17 -21.95 -12.17
CA GLY A 224 1.27 -21.76 -11.98
C GLY A 224 1.82 -22.32 -10.67
N ARG A 225 0.97 -22.78 -9.74
CA ARG A 225 1.39 -23.23 -8.40
C ARG A 225 2.49 -24.31 -8.40
N GLY A 226 2.51 -25.19 -9.44
CA GLY A 226 3.55 -26.21 -9.58
C GLY A 226 4.95 -25.64 -9.79
N LEU A 227 5.07 -24.41 -10.35
CA LEU A 227 6.33 -23.72 -10.56
C LEU A 227 6.88 -23.04 -9.30
N LEU A 228 6.08 -22.97 -8.21
CA LEU A 228 6.46 -22.34 -6.95
C LEU A 228 7.17 -23.30 -5.97
N LYS A 229 7.45 -24.54 -6.40
CA LYS A 229 8.29 -25.54 -5.70
C LYS A 229 8.00 -25.72 -4.21
N GLY A 230 6.74 -25.64 -3.79
CA GLY A 230 6.35 -25.77 -2.38
C GLY A 230 6.72 -24.58 -1.48
N ALA A 231 7.21 -23.48 -2.05
CA ALA A 231 7.63 -22.27 -1.32
C ALA A 231 6.54 -21.65 -0.42
N GLY A 232 5.30 -22.12 -0.54
CA GLY A 232 4.15 -21.64 0.25
C GLY A 232 3.42 -22.72 1.02
N ALA A 233 4.03 -23.88 1.27
CA ALA A 233 3.41 -24.97 2.03
C ALA A 233 3.07 -24.55 3.48
N PRO A 234 2.01 -25.12 4.08
CA PRO A 234 1.70 -24.88 5.49
C PRO A 234 2.81 -25.41 6.41
N PRO A 235 3.07 -24.73 7.54
CA PRO A 235 4.10 -25.15 8.50
C PRO A 235 3.84 -26.55 9.06
N ASP A 236 2.59 -26.86 9.36
CA ASP A 236 2.15 -28.18 9.86
C ASP A 236 0.81 -28.57 9.22
N LEU A 237 0.91 -29.38 8.16
CA LEU A 237 -0.27 -29.86 7.43
C LEU A 237 -1.17 -30.75 8.29
N LYS A 238 -0.59 -31.58 9.16
CA LYS A 238 -1.36 -32.48 10.03
C LYS A 238 -2.18 -31.69 11.03
N SER A 239 -1.57 -30.71 11.69
CA SER A 239 -2.24 -29.80 12.61
C SER A 239 -3.37 -29.02 11.92
N LEU A 240 -3.17 -28.54 10.69
CA LEU A 240 -4.16 -27.81 9.92
C LEU A 240 -5.40 -28.67 9.57
N GLN A 241 -5.19 -29.96 9.29
CA GLN A 241 -6.26 -30.91 8.95
C GLN A 241 -6.91 -31.56 10.19
N THR A 242 -6.41 -31.27 11.39
CA THR A 242 -7.01 -31.79 12.63
C THR A 242 -8.42 -31.21 12.81
N ARG A 243 -9.39 -32.08 13.07
CA ARG A 243 -10.75 -31.67 13.43
C ARG A 243 -10.76 -31.07 14.84
N VAL A 244 -11.37 -29.91 15.00
CA VAL A 244 -11.38 -29.15 16.25
C VAL A 244 -12.79 -29.15 16.83
N ALA A 245 -13.69 -28.36 16.30
CA ALA A 245 -15.05 -28.21 16.82
C ALA A 245 -16.06 -28.42 15.70
N GLY A 246 -17.23 -28.98 16.01
CA GLY A 246 -18.29 -29.21 15.04
C GLY A 246 -17.92 -30.14 13.87
N GLY A 247 -16.90 -31.00 14.04
CA GLY A 247 -16.42 -31.89 12.98
C GLY A 247 -15.60 -31.22 11.87
N LEU A 248 -15.42 -29.90 11.93
CA LEU A 248 -14.67 -29.11 10.97
C LEU A 248 -13.17 -29.12 11.31
N THR A 249 -12.33 -29.06 10.26
CA THR A 249 -10.88 -28.93 10.44
C THR A 249 -10.50 -27.52 10.86
N ARG A 250 -9.28 -27.34 11.39
CA ARG A 250 -8.73 -26.02 11.72
C ARG A 250 -8.70 -25.10 10.48
N GLU A 251 -8.42 -25.65 9.31
CA GLU A 251 -8.45 -24.93 8.03
C GLU A 251 -9.83 -24.32 7.74
N HIS A 252 -10.91 -25.10 7.91
CA HIS A 252 -12.28 -24.61 7.70
C HIS A 252 -12.65 -23.51 8.70
N TRP A 253 -12.22 -23.63 9.96
CA TRP A 253 -12.43 -22.59 10.96
C TRP A 253 -11.72 -21.29 10.62
N ILE A 254 -10.49 -21.35 10.07
CA ILE A 254 -9.76 -20.16 9.64
C ILE A 254 -10.50 -19.47 8.48
N TYR A 255 -11.00 -20.20 7.50
CA TYR A 255 -11.80 -19.63 6.41
C TYR A 255 -13.11 -19.04 6.93
N ALA A 256 -13.79 -19.71 7.85
CA ALA A 256 -14.99 -19.18 8.49
C ALA A 256 -14.73 -17.87 9.25
N LEU A 257 -13.63 -17.81 10.01
CA LEU A 257 -13.20 -16.57 10.68
C LEU A 257 -12.85 -15.47 9.67
N GLY A 258 -12.25 -15.79 8.53
CA GLY A 258 -12.04 -14.87 7.43
C GLY A 258 -13.35 -14.28 6.89
N LEU A 259 -14.40 -15.10 6.75
CA LEU A 259 -15.72 -14.63 6.36
C LEU A 259 -16.39 -13.79 7.46
N VAL A 260 -16.20 -14.13 8.73
CA VAL A 260 -16.65 -13.27 9.84
C VAL A 260 -15.93 -11.91 9.80
N ALA A 261 -14.62 -11.90 9.49
CA ALA A 261 -13.88 -10.65 9.32
C ALA A 261 -14.43 -9.79 8.17
N VAL A 262 -14.95 -10.40 7.08
CA VAL A 262 -15.66 -9.67 6.02
C VAL A 262 -16.90 -8.96 6.59
N LEU A 263 -17.70 -9.63 7.43
CA LEU A 263 -18.88 -9.00 8.05
C LEU A 263 -18.49 -7.88 9.01
N VAL A 264 -17.41 -8.02 9.73
CA VAL A 264 -16.87 -6.95 10.61
C VAL A 264 -16.40 -5.76 9.78
N ALA A 265 -15.67 -5.98 8.70
CA ALA A 265 -15.22 -4.91 7.80
C ALA A 265 -16.42 -4.23 7.12
N TRP A 266 -17.41 -4.98 6.71
CA TRP A 266 -18.68 -4.47 6.17
C TRP A 266 -19.40 -3.52 7.15
N GLN A 267 -19.39 -3.86 8.44
CA GLN A 267 -19.98 -3.03 9.49
C GLN A 267 -19.18 -1.73 9.70
N PHE A 268 -17.84 -1.82 9.77
CA PHE A 268 -16.98 -0.64 9.92
C PHE A 268 -17.05 0.34 8.75
N LEU A 269 -17.26 -0.15 7.52
CA LEU A 269 -17.41 0.74 6.36
C LEU A 269 -18.68 1.59 6.45
N GLN A 270 -19.73 1.07 7.09
CA GLN A 270 -20.99 1.81 7.30
C GLN A 270 -20.90 2.77 8.50
N HIS A 271 -19.97 2.54 9.43
CA HIS A 271 -19.78 3.29 10.67
C HIS A 271 -18.35 3.85 10.74
N ALA A 272 -17.98 4.67 9.76
CA ALA A 272 -16.62 5.20 9.63
C ALA A 272 -16.12 5.94 10.89
N GLY A 273 -17.01 6.60 11.63
CA GLY A 273 -16.65 7.25 12.90
C GLY A 273 -16.22 6.25 13.98
N GLU A 274 -16.89 5.11 14.09
CA GLU A 274 -16.54 4.03 15.03
C GLU A 274 -15.19 3.41 14.69
N LEU A 275 -14.89 3.24 13.40
CA LEU A 275 -13.58 2.80 12.93
C LEU A 275 -12.48 3.78 13.38
N GLY A 276 -12.70 5.09 13.24
CA GLY A 276 -11.74 6.11 13.68
C GLY A 276 -11.46 6.03 15.18
N VAL A 277 -12.49 5.83 16.01
CA VAL A 277 -12.35 5.63 17.45
C VAL A 277 -11.56 4.34 17.74
N ALA A 278 -11.90 3.23 17.09
CA ALA A 278 -11.22 1.94 17.26
C ALA A 278 -9.73 2.03 16.88
N LEU A 279 -9.40 2.66 15.75
CA LEU A 279 -8.03 2.94 15.34
C LEU A 279 -7.31 3.81 16.37
N GLY A 280 -7.94 4.89 16.84
CA GLY A 280 -7.38 5.79 17.86
C GLY A 280 -7.02 5.06 19.15
N ILE A 281 -7.93 4.25 19.67
CA ILE A 281 -7.71 3.45 20.88
C ILE A 281 -6.58 2.43 20.66
N PHE A 282 -6.64 1.67 19.58
CA PHE A 282 -5.63 0.64 19.29
C PHE A 282 -4.25 1.27 19.05
N GLY A 283 -4.19 2.40 18.38
CA GLY A 283 -2.97 3.17 18.17
C GLY A 283 -2.38 3.70 19.48
N ALA A 284 -3.22 4.30 20.33
CA ALA A 284 -2.79 4.81 21.63
C ALA A 284 -2.23 3.68 22.52
N ILE A 285 -2.90 2.53 22.55
CA ILE A 285 -2.43 1.36 23.29
C ILE A 285 -1.10 0.86 22.72
N SER A 286 -0.98 0.73 21.40
CA SER A 286 0.23 0.20 20.74
C SER A 286 1.43 1.13 20.94
N VAL A 287 1.26 2.42 20.70
CA VAL A 287 2.32 3.43 20.91
C VAL A 287 2.65 3.58 22.40
N GLY A 288 1.63 3.61 23.26
CA GLY A 288 1.80 3.66 24.71
C GLY A 288 2.59 2.46 25.24
N TYR A 289 2.30 1.25 24.76
CA TYR A 289 3.08 0.06 25.12
C TYR A 289 4.55 0.17 24.65
N VAL A 290 4.79 0.62 23.40
CA VAL A 290 6.16 0.82 22.89
C VAL A 290 6.93 1.82 23.73
N ILE A 291 6.30 2.95 24.11
CA ILE A 291 6.91 3.96 24.97
C ILE A 291 7.18 3.39 26.37
N PHE A 292 6.21 2.69 26.96
CA PHE A 292 6.37 2.02 28.27
C PHE A 292 7.53 1.02 28.25
N PHE A 293 7.58 0.15 27.22
CA PHE A 293 8.67 -0.80 27.02
C PHE A 293 10.02 -0.08 26.88
N SER A 294 10.08 1.00 26.09
CA SER A 294 11.32 1.76 25.88
C SER A 294 11.86 2.38 27.17
N ILE A 295 10.96 2.80 28.07
CA ILE A 295 11.35 3.38 29.37
C ILE A 295 11.82 2.32 30.36
N ARG A 296 11.18 1.13 30.38
CA ARG A 296 11.42 0.07 31.38
C ARG A 296 12.53 -0.89 31.00
N GLU A 297 12.63 -1.26 29.72
CA GLU A 297 13.42 -2.40 29.25
C GLU A 297 14.60 -2.00 28.34
N CYS A 298 14.67 -0.73 27.91
CA CYS A 298 15.67 -0.28 26.96
C CYS A 298 16.73 0.63 27.60
N ASN A 299 17.96 0.49 27.13
CA ASN A 299 19.03 1.44 27.45
C ASN A 299 18.79 2.81 26.76
N SER A 300 19.62 3.80 27.08
CA SER A 300 19.46 5.18 26.55
C SER A 300 19.55 5.23 25.02
N ALA A 301 20.44 4.43 24.40
CA ALA A 301 20.62 4.40 22.95
C ALA A 301 19.42 3.73 22.25
N GLU A 302 18.97 2.57 22.72
CA GLU A 302 17.77 1.88 22.22
C GLU A 302 16.52 2.75 22.32
N ARG A 303 16.34 3.42 23.48
CA ARG A 303 15.23 4.34 23.70
C ARG A 303 15.21 5.49 22.70
N SER A 304 16.37 6.11 22.49
CA SER A 304 16.52 7.20 21.53
C SER A 304 16.15 6.75 20.12
N SER A 305 16.58 5.56 19.70
CA SER A 305 16.27 4.98 18.40
C SER A 305 14.77 4.72 18.22
N ILE A 306 14.10 4.17 19.24
CA ILE A 306 12.64 3.94 19.24
C ILE A 306 11.89 5.28 19.11
N LEU A 307 12.29 6.31 19.88
CA LEU A 307 11.64 7.61 19.83
C LEU A 307 11.81 8.30 18.47
N VAL A 308 13.02 8.24 17.89
CA VAL A 308 13.26 8.75 16.53
C VAL A 308 12.39 8.02 15.52
N MET A 309 12.32 6.69 15.61
CA MET A 309 11.48 5.88 14.73
C MET A 309 10.00 6.22 14.83
N LEU A 310 9.45 6.38 16.05
CA LEU A 310 8.06 6.82 16.24
C LEU A 310 7.82 8.22 15.67
N GLY A 311 8.77 9.15 15.85
CA GLY A 311 8.72 10.48 15.24
C GLY A 311 8.69 10.43 13.72
N LEU A 312 9.54 9.62 13.09
CA LEU A 312 9.54 9.44 11.63
C LEU A 312 8.27 8.73 11.12
N MET A 313 7.70 7.81 11.91
CA MET A 313 6.40 7.21 11.60
C MET A 313 5.27 8.27 11.59
N ALA A 314 5.29 9.24 12.50
CA ALA A 314 4.32 10.35 12.48
C ALA A 314 4.45 11.20 11.20
N PHE A 315 5.68 11.49 10.74
CA PHE A 315 5.91 12.14 9.44
C PHE A 315 5.47 11.28 8.26
N SER A 316 5.62 9.96 8.35
CA SER A 316 5.06 9.03 7.35
C SER A 316 3.54 9.11 7.30
N VAL A 317 2.86 9.16 8.46
CA VAL A 317 1.39 9.37 8.51
C VAL A 317 1.01 10.68 7.83
N LEU A 318 1.69 11.77 8.14
CA LEU A 318 1.44 13.07 7.49
C LEU A 318 1.61 12.98 5.97
N PHE A 319 2.75 12.46 5.49
CA PHE A 319 3.03 12.32 4.06
C PHE A 319 1.95 11.51 3.35
N TRP A 320 1.66 10.30 3.85
CA TRP A 320 0.68 9.42 3.21
C TRP A 320 -0.75 9.93 3.30
N SER A 321 -1.14 10.64 4.38
CA SER A 321 -2.47 11.26 4.46
C SER A 321 -2.68 12.33 3.37
N LEU A 322 -1.63 13.08 3.06
CA LEU A 322 -1.64 14.08 1.99
C LEU A 322 -1.58 13.42 0.60
N PHE A 323 -0.79 12.37 0.46
CA PHE A 323 -0.66 11.60 -0.78
C PHE A 323 -1.98 10.89 -1.16
N GLU A 324 -2.70 10.36 -0.18
CA GLU A 324 -3.99 9.66 -0.36
C GLU A 324 -5.10 10.58 -0.88
N GLN A 325 -4.90 11.92 -0.90
CA GLN A 325 -5.83 12.85 -1.54
C GLN A 325 -6.01 12.54 -3.04
N ALA A 326 -5.06 11.85 -3.67
CA ALA A 326 -5.15 11.40 -5.06
C ALA A 326 -6.40 10.56 -5.34
N GLY A 327 -6.84 9.74 -4.39
CA GLY A 327 -8.03 8.89 -4.53
C GLY A 327 -9.34 9.55 -4.10
N THR A 328 -9.30 10.74 -3.52
CA THR A 328 -10.46 11.43 -2.95
C THR A 328 -10.59 12.86 -3.48
N SER A 329 -10.15 13.85 -2.71
CA SER A 329 -10.33 15.27 -3.02
C SER A 329 -9.69 15.69 -4.34
N LEU A 330 -8.52 15.16 -4.70
CA LEU A 330 -7.87 15.47 -5.99
C LEU A 330 -8.65 14.88 -7.17
N THR A 331 -9.24 13.69 -7.03
CA THR A 331 -10.09 13.12 -8.07
C THR A 331 -11.38 13.94 -8.25
N LEU A 332 -12.02 14.35 -7.15
CA LEU A 332 -13.21 15.23 -7.22
C LEU A 332 -12.87 16.62 -7.77
N PHE A 333 -11.73 17.19 -7.36
CA PHE A 333 -11.21 18.43 -7.94
C PHE A 333 -10.95 18.28 -9.44
N THR A 334 -10.35 17.16 -9.86
CA THR A 334 -10.07 16.89 -11.27
C THR A 334 -11.37 16.86 -12.08
N ASP A 335 -12.36 16.17 -11.57
CA ASP A 335 -13.67 16.04 -12.22
C ASP A 335 -14.40 17.38 -12.40
N ARG A 336 -14.29 18.27 -11.40
CA ARG A 336 -15.06 19.53 -11.35
C ARG A 336 -14.33 20.73 -11.91
N ASN A 337 -13.00 20.76 -11.73
CA ASN A 337 -12.21 21.99 -11.93
C ASN A 337 -11.05 21.85 -12.92
N VAL A 338 -10.73 20.65 -13.45
CA VAL A 338 -9.61 20.49 -14.38
C VAL A 338 -10.07 20.41 -15.82
N ILE A 339 -9.38 21.09 -16.73
CA ILE A 339 -9.59 21.00 -18.17
C ILE A 339 -8.94 19.71 -18.66
N MET A 340 -9.76 18.69 -18.98
CA MET A 340 -9.29 17.34 -19.34
C MET A 340 -9.27 17.06 -20.85
N GLY A 341 -9.94 17.88 -21.67
CA GLY A 341 -10.19 17.58 -23.09
C GLY A 341 -11.21 16.43 -23.26
N ASP A 342 -11.32 15.90 -24.47
CA ASP A 342 -12.38 14.95 -24.82
C ASP A 342 -12.04 13.47 -24.54
N THR A 343 -10.79 13.15 -24.23
CA THR A 343 -10.31 11.77 -24.12
C THR A 343 -9.94 11.35 -22.71
N LEU A 344 -9.57 12.30 -21.85
CA LEU A 344 -9.16 12.02 -20.48
C LEU A 344 -10.35 12.10 -19.54
N THR A 345 -10.36 11.23 -18.52
CA THR A 345 -11.35 11.23 -17.44
C THR A 345 -10.67 11.46 -16.10
N ALA A 346 -11.44 11.84 -15.08
CA ALA A 346 -10.88 12.21 -13.78
C ALA A 346 -10.10 11.08 -13.12
N GLY A 347 -10.61 9.85 -13.19
CA GLY A 347 -9.93 8.68 -12.63
C GLY A 347 -8.61 8.35 -13.32
N MET A 348 -8.46 8.68 -14.63
CA MET A 348 -7.24 8.42 -15.39
C MET A 348 -6.04 9.21 -14.87
N PHE A 349 -6.23 10.36 -14.25
CA PHE A 349 -5.10 11.16 -13.72
C PHE A 349 -4.32 10.44 -12.62
N GLN A 350 -4.92 9.49 -11.92
CA GLN A 350 -4.18 8.68 -10.95
C GLN A 350 -3.07 7.82 -11.61
N SER A 351 -3.13 7.58 -12.94
CA SER A 351 -2.09 6.86 -13.68
C SER A 351 -0.75 7.59 -13.70
N PHE A 352 -0.74 8.92 -13.59
CA PHE A 352 0.51 9.70 -13.61
C PHE A 352 1.46 9.29 -12.50
N ASN A 353 0.97 8.95 -11.30
CA ASN A 353 1.82 8.45 -10.23
C ASN A 353 2.55 7.15 -10.64
N ALA A 354 1.82 6.11 -11.04
CA ALA A 354 2.44 4.85 -11.45
C ALA A 354 3.35 5.00 -12.68
N GLY A 355 2.96 5.85 -13.64
CA GLY A 355 3.78 6.21 -14.80
C GLY A 355 5.09 6.89 -14.41
N PHE A 356 5.04 7.87 -13.51
CA PHE A 356 6.23 8.56 -13.00
C PHE A 356 7.10 7.62 -12.15
N ILE A 357 6.53 6.70 -11.36
CA ILE A 357 7.33 5.69 -10.64
C ILE A 357 8.12 4.84 -11.64
N MET A 358 7.49 4.30 -12.67
CA MET A 358 8.17 3.48 -13.67
C MET A 358 9.30 4.22 -14.37
N LEU A 359 9.11 5.52 -14.65
CA LEU A 359 10.09 6.35 -15.32
C LEU A 359 11.23 6.80 -14.38
N LEU A 360 10.89 7.21 -13.16
CA LEU A 360 11.83 7.89 -12.25
C LEU A 360 12.52 6.96 -11.26
N ALA A 361 11.94 5.80 -10.91
CA ALA A 361 12.57 4.89 -9.94
C ALA A 361 13.96 4.42 -10.36
N PRO A 362 14.24 4.07 -11.64
CA PRO A 362 15.59 3.77 -12.08
C PRO A 362 16.56 4.96 -11.92
N LEU A 363 16.10 6.17 -12.23
CA LEU A 363 16.89 7.40 -12.10
C LEU A 363 17.22 7.68 -10.63
N PHE A 364 16.25 7.54 -9.74
CA PHE A 364 16.46 7.70 -8.29
C PHE A 364 17.40 6.62 -7.72
N SER A 365 17.33 5.39 -8.20
CA SER A 365 18.27 4.34 -7.81
C SER A 365 19.71 4.72 -8.15
N VAL A 366 19.96 5.19 -9.37
CA VAL A 366 21.29 5.68 -9.79
C VAL A 366 21.69 6.92 -8.98
N LEU A 367 20.78 7.86 -8.75
CA LEU A 367 21.00 9.08 -7.98
C LEU A 367 21.45 8.76 -6.54
N TRP A 368 20.77 7.84 -5.83
CA TRP A 368 21.13 7.48 -4.47
C TRP A 368 22.52 6.83 -4.40
N VAL A 369 22.84 5.91 -5.32
CA VAL A 369 24.19 5.30 -5.41
C VAL A 369 25.27 6.35 -5.69
N TRP A 370 25.00 7.28 -6.60
CA TRP A 370 25.95 8.37 -6.94
C TRP A 370 26.17 9.32 -5.77
N LEU A 371 25.10 9.75 -5.07
CA LEU A 371 25.19 10.58 -3.88
C LEU A 371 25.93 9.87 -2.74
N ASN A 372 25.66 8.57 -2.52
CA ASN A 372 26.33 7.77 -1.51
C ASN A 372 27.84 7.70 -1.74
N ARG A 373 28.25 7.42 -3.00
CA ARG A 373 29.69 7.39 -3.37
C ARG A 373 30.42 8.71 -3.14
N ARG A 374 29.69 9.85 -3.13
CA ARG A 374 30.24 11.18 -2.83
C ARG A 374 30.11 11.60 -1.38
N GLY A 375 29.52 10.78 -0.53
CA GLY A 375 29.21 11.13 0.86
C GLY A 375 28.10 12.19 1.02
N TRP A 376 27.31 12.44 -0.02
CA TRP A 376 26.25 13.45 -0.06
C TRP A 376 24.85 12.85 0.09
N GLU A 377 24.76 11.55 0.31
CA GLU A 377 23.45 10.91 0.49
C GLU A 377 22.73 11.49 1.72
N PRO A 378 21.50 12.02 1.55
CA PRO A 378 20.72 12.52 2.66
C PRO A 378 20.44 11.41 3.70
N SER A 379 20.50 11.77 4.97
CA SER A 379 20.13 10.85 6.07
C SER A 379 18.67 10.45 5.97
N THR A 380 18.30 9.34 6.63
CA THR A 380 16.89 8.88 6.68
C THR A 380 15.92 9.99 7.10
N PRO A 381 16.12 10.75 8.20
CA PRO A 381 15.24 11.87 8.53
C PRO A 381 15.21 12.96 7.45
N ALA A 382 16.34 13.23 6.77
CA ALA A 382 16.36 14.22 5.68
C ALA A 382 15.58 13.75 4.45
N LYS A 383 15.58 12.45 4.13
CA LYS A 383 14.74 11.88 3.05
C LYS A 383 13.25 12.01 3.36
N PHE A 384 12.84 11.76 4.62
CA PHE A 384 11.47 11.99 5.07
C PHE A 384 11.07 13.47 4.99
N ALA A 385 11.98 14.37 5.39
CA ALA A 385 11.77 15.81 5.28
C ALA A 385 11.58 16.25 3.83
N LEU A 386 12.46 15.82 2.91
CA LEU A 386 12.37 16.11 1.49
C LEU A 386 11.08 15.59 0.88
N ALA A 387 10.62 14.39 1.26
CA ALA A 387 9.35 13.85 0.82
C ALA A 387 8.18 14.74 1.27
N THR A 388 8.16 15.13 2.54
CA THR A 388 7.09 15.96 3.12
C THR A 388 7.08 17.37 2.49
N VAL A 389 8.24 17.98 2.24
CA VAL A 389 8.32 19.26 1.52
C VAL A 389 7.78 19.13 0.09
N GLN A 390 8.13 18.07 -0.63
CA GLN A 390 7.71 17.87 -2.02
C GLN A 390 6.21 17.67 -2.15
N VAL A 391 5.57 16.93 -1.23
CA VAL A 391 4.10 16.80 -1.24
C VAL A 391 3.43 18.16 -0.99
N GLY A 392 3.98 18.96 -0.08
CA GLY A 392 3.51 20.34 0.15
C GLY A 392 3.70 21.26 -1.05
N LEU A 393 4.87 21.19 -1.71
CA LEU A 393 5.13 21.94 -2.95
C LEU A 393 4.18 21.52 -4.08
N GLY A 394 3.80 20.24 -4.15
CA GLY A 394 2.80 19.76 -5.11
C GLY A 394 1.46 20.48 -4.94
N PHE A 395 0.95 20.59 -3.71
CA PHE A 395 -0.27 21.35 -3.43
C PHE A 395 -0.09 22.86 -3.71
N ALA A 396 1.08 23.44 -3.36
CA ALA A 396 1.36 24.85 -3.63
C ALA A 396 1.34 25.18 -5.14
N VAL A 397 1.91 24.29 -5.97
CA VAL A 397 1.89 24.43 -7.44
C VAL A 397 0.46 24.36 -7.97
N LEU A 398 -0.36 23.44 -7.41
CA LEU A 398 -1.76 23.33 -7.81
C LEU A 398 -2.57 24.56 -7.42
N VAL A 399 -2.38 25.11 -6.22
CA VAL A 399 -2.98 26.37 -5.77
C VAL A 399 -2.53 27.54 -6.64
N TYR A 400 -1.25 27.61 -6.98
CA TYR A 400 -0.75 28.64 -7.90
C TYR A 400 -1.44 28.57 -9.26
N GLY A 401 -1.56 27.37 -9.85
CA GLY A 401 -2.26 27.15 -11.11
C GLY A 401 -3.75 27.50 -11.04
N ALA A 402 -4.39 27.18 -9.93
CA ALA A 402 -5.79 27.50 -9.67
C ALA A 402 -6.03 29.02 -9.61
N ASN A 403 -5.12 29.77 -8.98
CA ASN A 403 -5.21 31.23 -8.91
C ASN A 403 -4.98 31.95 -10.26
N GLN A 404 -4.45 31.23 -11.26
CA GLN A 404 -4.33 31.74 -12.64
C GLN A 404 -5.60 31.52 -13.48
N SER A 405 -6.56 30.73 -12.97
CA SER A 405 -7.80 30.42 -13.69
C SER A 405 -8.83 31.53 -13.48
N GLY A 406 -9.36 32.07 -14.58
CA GLY A 406 -10.39 33.14 -14.54
C GLY A 406 -11.81 32.60 -14.43
N ASP A 407 -12.04 31.38 -14.86
CA ASP A 407 -13.38 30.73 -14.98
C ASP A 407 -13.62 29.58 -14.01
N GLY A 408 -12.73 29.37 -13.03
CA GLY A 408 -12.80 28.26 -12.09
C GLY A 408 -12.28 26.93 -12.66
N ARG A 409 -11.67 26.93 -13.86
CA ARG A 409 -11.09 25.75 -14.50
C ARG A 409 -9.58 25.84 -14.60
N VAL A 410 -8.91 24.79 -14.16
CA VAL A 410 -7.45 24.71 -14.02
C VAL A 410 -6.86 23.86 -15.15
N ALA A 411 -5.79 24.33 -15.77
CA ALA A 411 -5.09 23.56 -16.80
C ALA A 411 -4.47 22.29 -16.21
N ALA A 412 -4.63 21.15 -16.90
CA ALA A 412 -4.17 19.84 -16.46
C ALA A 412 -2.66 19.77 -16.12
N ILE A 413 -1.84 20.64 -16.74
CA ILE A 413 -0.39 20.65 -16.49
C ILE A 413 -0.04 20.91 -15.02
N TRP A 414 -0.82 21.72 -14.30
CA TRP A 414 -0.59 21.98 -12.87
C TRP A 414 -0.82 20.74 -12.02
N LEU A 415 -1.88 19.99 -12.34
CA LEU A 415 -2.18 18.71 -11.67
C LEU A 415 -1.10 17.65 -11.99
N ILE A 416 -0.66 17.57 -13.25
CA ILE A 416 0.43 16.65 -13.66
C ILE A 416 1.73 17.00 -12.92
N THR A 417 2.06 18.30 -12.80
CA THR A 417 3.24 18.76 -12.05
C THR A 417 3.12 18.41 -10.55
N MET A 418 1.93 18.55 -9.97
CA MET A 418 1.67 18.11 -8.60
C MET A 418 1.91 16.60 -8.45
N TYR A 419 1.38 15.74 -9.35
CA TYR A 419 1.65 14.30 -9.32
C TYR A 419 3.15 13.98 -9.46
N LEU A 420 3.89 14.73 -10.27
CA LEU A 420 5.34 14.58 -10.38
C LEU A 420 6.04 14.85 -9.04
N LEU A 421 5.69 15.95 -8.36
CA LEU A 421 6.26 16.31 -7.07
C LEU A 421 5.88 15.30 -5.97
N HIS A 422 4.64 14.85 -5.95
CA HIS A 422 4.19 13.81 -5.03
C HIS A 422 4.95 12.50 -5.24
N THR A 423 5.13 12.08 -6.49
CA THR A 423 5.86 10.84 -6.83
C THR A 423 7.34 10.93 -6.51
N THR A 424 8.01 12.07 -6.77
CA THR A 424 9.41 12.26 -6.36
C THR A 424 9.56 12.26 -4.84
N GLY A 425 8.58 12.81 -4.12
CA GLY A 425 8.49 12.69 -2.66
C GLY A 425 8.34 11.23 -2.20
N GLU A 426 7.45 10.47 -2.83
CA GLU A 426 7.26 9.05 -2.56
C GLU A 426 8.56 8.25 -2.76
N LEU A 427 9.30 8.50 -3.84
CA LEU A 427 10.58 7.84 -4.12
C LEU A 427 11.68 8.18 -3.09
N CYS A 428 11.56 9.30 -2.38
CA CYS A 428 12.42 9.62 -1.25
C CYS A 428 12.06 8.82 0.03
N LEU A 429 10.78 8.57 0.28
CA LEU A 429 10.29 8.01 1.55
C LEU A 429 10.08 6.48 1.49
N SER A 430 9.43 5.99 0.45
CA SER A 430 8.91 4.62 0.39
C SER A 430 10.00 3.54 0.53
N PRO A 431 11.15 3.60 -0.16
CA PRO A 431 12.20 2.58 -0.02
C PRO A 431 12.88 2.60 1.36
N VAL A 432 12.82 3.73 2.04
CA VAL A 432 13.56 3.98 3.28
C VAL A 432 12.75 3.62 4.52
N GLY A 433 11.43 3.77 4.47
CA GLY A 433 10.56 3.59 5.64
C GLY A 433 10.63 2.20 6.24
N LEU A 434 10.44 1.16 5.44
CA LEU A 434 10.48 -0.23 5.92
C LEU A 434 11.89 -0.64 6.40
N SER A 435 12.93 -0.23 5.66
CA SER A 435 14.32 -0.45 6.04
C SER A 435 14.67 0.24 7.36
N MET A 436 14.16 1.44 7.59
CA MET A 436 14.33 2.15 8.87
C MET A 436 13.77 1.35 10.04
N VAL A 437 12.55 0.81 9.91
CA VAL A 437 11.91 0.04 10.98
C VAL A 437 12.74 -1.19 11.33
N THR A 438 13.22 -1.95 10.34
CA THR A 438 14.05 -3.15 10.59
C THR A 438 15.40 -2.81 11.22
N ARG A 439 16.02 -1.69 10.85
CA ARG A 439 17.33 -1.28 11.35
C ARG A 439 17.30 -0.65 12.75
N LEU A 440 16.26 0.11 13.09
CA LEU A 440 16.16 0.82 14.36
C LEU A 440 15.40 0.05 15.44
N SER A 441 14.70 -1.02 15.05
CA SER A 441 13.94 -1.83 16.02
C SER A 441 14.87 -2.66 16.89
N VAL A 442 14.61 -2.66 18.18
CA VAL A 442 15.22 -3.60 19.12
C VAL A 442 14.65 -5.00 18.83
N ALA A 443 15.52 -6.01 18.74
CA ALA A 443 15.13 -7.38 18.37
C ALA A 443 13.95 -7.94 19.19
N ARG A 444 13.88 -7.58 20.48
CA ARG A 444 12.83 -8.01 21.42
C ARG A 444 11.41 -7.55 21.01
N ILE A 445 11.27 -6.44 20.29
CA ILE A 445 9.97 -5.88 19.88
C ILE A 445 9.88 -5.60 18.36
N ALA A 446 10.79 -6.17 17.56
CA ALA A 446 10.85 -5.92 16.11
C ALA A 446 9.53 -6.22 15.40
N SER A 447 8.89 -7.36 15.72
CA SER A 447 7.57 -7.72 15.13
C SER A 447 6.48 -6.73 15.51
N MET A 448 6.50 -6.22 16.75
CA MET A 448 5.55 -5.20 17.19
C MET A 448 5.78 -3.87 16.47
N MET A 449 7.04 -3.45 16.31
CA MET A 449 7.37 -2.23 15.57
C MET A 449 6.93 -2.30 14.10
N MET A 450 7.04 -3.48 13.48
CA MET A 450 6.45 -3.72 12.16
C MET A 450 4.92 -3.58 12.17
N GLY A 451 4.27 -4.08 13.22
CA GLY A 451 2.83 -3.88 13.42
C GLY A 451 2.46 -2.39 13.53
N VAL A 452 3.23 -1.61 14.31
CA VAL A 452 3.03 -0.14 14.45
C VAL A 452 3.28 0.58 13.11
N TRP A 453 4.23 0.13 12.31
CA TRP A 453 4.45 0.66 10.96
C TRP A 453 3.24 0.46 10.05
N PHE A 454 2.68 -0.74 9.98
CA PHE A 454 1.46 -1.00 9.21
C PHE A 454 0.25 -0.24 9.77
N LEU A 455 0.15 -0.12 11.07
CA LEU A 455 -0.87 0.69 11.74
C LEU A 455 -0.74 2.18 11.35
N SER A 456 0.49 2.71 11.22
CA SER A 456 0.70 4.09 10.76
C SER A 456 0.14 4.32 9.34
N SER A 457 0.27 3.33 8.45
CA SER A 457 -0.32 3.38 7.11
C SER A 457 -1.86 3.32 7.15
N ALA A 458 -2.43 2.54 8.05
CA ALA A 458 -3.88 2.52 8.27
C ALA A 458 -4.39 3.87 8.79
N PHE A 459 -3.67 4.49 9.74
CA PHE A 459 -3.96 5.85 10.20
C PHE A 459 -3.88 6.87 9.08
N ALA A 460 -2.87 6.79 8.22
CA ALA A 460 -2.72 7.69 7.09
C ALA A 460 -3.92 7.62 6.14
N GLY A 461 -4.41 6.42 5.84
CA GLY A 461 -5.61 6.22 5.02
C GLY A 461 -6.86 6.88 5.63
N TYR A 462 -7.10 6.64 6.93
CA TYR A 462 -8.24 7.24 7.63
C TYR A 462 -8.13 8.76 7.73
N ALA A 463 -6.94 9.28 8.11
CA ALA A 463 -6.68 10.71 8.18
C ALA A 463 -6.80 11.39 6.80
N GLY A 464 -6.38 10.72 5.72
CA GLY A 464 -6.62 11.17 4.35
C GLY A 464 -8.10 11.34 4.04
N GLY A 465 -8.94 10.40 4.47
CA GLY A 465 -10.40 10.51 4.36
C GLY A 465 -10.98 11.67 5.17
N LEU A 466 -10.50 11.89 6.40
CA LEU A 466 -10.89 13.04 7.24
C LEU A 466 -10.52 14.37 6.59
N ILE A 467 -9.29 14.51 6.08
CA ILE A 467 -8.83 15.70 5.37
C ILE A 467 -9.71 15.96 4.14
N ALA A 468 -9.98 14.93 3.34
CA ALA A 468 -10.84 15.05 2.18
C ALA A 468 -12.29 15.40 2.56
N SER A 469 -12.79 14.91 3.68
CA SER A 469 -14.13 15.26 4.17
C SER A 469 -14.25 16.72 4.59
N ALA A 470 -13.16 17.32 5.07
CA ALA A 470 -13.11 18.76 5.38
C ALA A 470 -13.15 19.65 4.12
N MET A 471 -12.82 19.08 2.95
CA MET A 471 -12.93 19.73 1.62
C MET A 471 -14.28 19.46 0.94
N ALA A 472 -15.24 18.87 1.67
CA ALA A 472 -16.55 18.57 1.11
C ALA A 472 -17.22 19.85 0.60
N VAL A 473 -17.51 19.85 -0.68
CA VAL A 473 -18.28 20.91 -1.31
C VAL A 473 -19.75 20.70 -0.93
N PRO A 474 -20.46 21.71 -0.39
CA PRO A 474 -21.86 21.57 -0.04
C PRO A 474 -22.69 21.09 -1.23
N THR A 475 -23.38 19.98 -1.08
CA THR A 475 -24.34 19.49 -2.07
C THR A 475 -25.66 20.22 -1.83
N GLY A 476 -25.95 21.26 -2.62
CA GLY A 476 -27.24 21.92 -2.70
C GLY A 476 -28.11 21.32 -3.81
N ASP A 477 -29.30 21.86 -4.00
CA ASP A 477 -30.24 21.43 -5.06
C ASP A 477 -29.70 21.65 -6.49
N ALA A 478 -28.62 22.43 -6.65
CA ALA A 478 -27.93 22.65 -7.91
C ALA A 478 -26.41 22.41 -7.74
N PRO A 479 -25.72 21.89 -8.80
CA PRO A 479 -24.26 21.80 -8.80
C PRO A 479 -23.65 23.19 -8.60
N LEU A 480 -22.67 23.32 -7.69
CA LEU A 480 -21.94 24.58 -7.52
C LEU A 480 -21.21 24.97 -8.82
N ALA A 481 -21.15 26.28 -9.07
CA ALA A 481 -20.35 26.79 -10.18
C ALA A 481 -18.87 26.38 -10.00
N PRO A 482 -18.12 26.13 -11.08
CA PRO A 482 -16.70 25.74 -10.98
C PRO A 482 -15.85 26.70 -10.14
N ALA A 483 -16.14 28.01 -10.18
CA ALA A 483 -15.42 29.01 -9.38
C ALA A 483 -15.69 28.87 -7.87
N GLU A 484 -16.91 28.50 -7.48
CA GLU A 484 -17.28 28.30 -6.07
C GLU A 484 -16.62 27.03 -5.52
N SER A 485 -16.69 25.91 -6.24
CA SER A 485 -16.01 24.69 -5.84
C SER A 485 -14.48 24.88 -5.78
N LEU A 486 -13.90 25.62 -6.73
CA LEU A 486 -12.48 25.92 -6.76
C LEU A 486 -12.02 26.66 -5.50
N SER A 487 -12.81 27.64 -5.01
CA SER A 487 -12.44 28.41 -3.83
C SER A 487 -12.26 27.54 -2.59
N VAL A 488 -13.11 26.52 -2.40
CA VAL A 488 -13.02 25.55 -1.30
C VAL A 488 -11.72 24.74 -1.42
N TYR A 489 -11.43 24.19 -2.60
CA TYR A 489 -10.22 23.40 -2.82
C TYR A 489 -8.95 24.22 -2.64
N VAL A 490 -8.89 25.45 -3.19
CA VAL A 490 -7.72 26.34 -3.08
C VAL A 490 -7.40 26.69 -1.63
N SER A 491 -8.41 26.98 -0.82
CA SER A 491 -8.23 27.27 0.61
C SER A 491 -7.57 26.09 1.33
N VAL A 492 -8.17 24.89 1.24
CA VAL A 492 -7.67 23.73 1.97
C VAL A 492 -6.34 23.21 1.40
N PHE A 493 -6.18 23.16 0.07
CA PHE A 493 -4.88 22.80 -0.53
C PHE A 493 -3.76 23.76 -0.14
N GLY A 494 -4.09 25.06 0.04
CA GLY A 494 -3.16 26.05 0.56
C GLY A 494 -2.71 25.74 1.99
N ASP A 495 -3.65 25.40 2.87
CA ASP A 495 -3.35 24.99 4.24
C ASP A 495 -2.51 23.71 4.29
N LEU A 496 -2.86 22.70 3.47
CA LEU A 496 -2.09 21.46 3.35
C LEU A 496 -0.67 21.71 2.85
N ALA A 497 -0.51 22.58 1.86
CA ALA A 497 0.80 22.99 1.36
C ALA A 497 1.64 23.62 2.48
N LEU A 498 1.08 24.58 3.21
CA LEU A 498 1.76 25.28 4.28
C LEU A 498 2.16 24.33 5.41
N ILE A 499 1.24 23.49 5.88
CA ILE A 499 1.50 22.51 6.95
C ILE A 499 2.61 21.56 6.54
N ALA A 500 2.57 21.00 5.33
CA ALA A 500 3.56 20.06 4.84
C ALA A 500 4.94 20.71 4.66
N ILE A 501 5.00 21.91 4.10
CA ILE A 501 6.28 22.63 3.90
C ILE A 501 6.88 22.99 5.26
N ILE A 502 6.11 23.54 6.19
CA ILE A 502 6.61 23.91 7.53
C ILE A 502 7.09 22.65 8.26
N ALA A 503 6.29 21.58 8.29
CA ALA A 503 6.65 20.34 8.96
C ALA A 503 7.89 19.70 8.35
N GLY A 504 7.97 19.66 7.01
CA GLY A 504 9.12 19.12 6.29
C GLY A 504 10.39 19.95 6.51
N CYS A 505 10.31 21.27 6.46
CA CYS A 505 11.44 22.17 6.77
C CYS A 505 11.89 22.02 8.23
N ALA A 506 10.97 21.93 9.19
CA ALA A 506 11.31 21.67 10.58
C ALA A 506 12.04 20.33 10.75
N LEU A 507 11.55 19.27 10.12
CA LEU A 507 12.23 17.97 10.13
C LEU A 507 13.61 18.03 9.46
N LEU A 508 13.76 18.81 8.37
CA LEU A 508 15.04 18.98 7.70
C LEU A 508 16.08 19.64 8.62
N VAL A 509 15.67 20.68 9.34
CA VAL A 509 16.51 21.37 10.35
C VAL A 509 16.89 20.43 11.50
N LEU A 510 15.94 19.57 11.94
CA LEU A 510 16.20 18.61 13.00
C LEU A 510 16.98 17.37 12.54
N SER A 511 17.07 17.12 11.23
CA SER A 511 17.62 15.87 10.67
C SER A 511 19.06 15.57 11.08
N PRO A 512 20.01 16.54 11.22
CA PRO A 512 21.37 16.26 11.68
C PRO A 512 21.40 15.80 13.15
N TRP A 513 20.51 16.35 13.98
CA TRP A 513 20.39 15.96 15.38
C TRP A 513 19.78 14.56 15.53
N LEU A 514 18.68 14.27 14.83
CA LEU A 514 18.05 12.95 14.81
C LEU A 514 19.01 11.86 14.30
N ARG A 515 19.83 12.16 13.29
CA ARG A 515 20.86 11.24 12.78
C ARG A 515 21.87 10.80 13.85
N ARG A 516 22.20 11.66 14.81
CA ARG A 516 23.14 11.31 15.90
C ARG A 516 22.56 10.21 16.79
N PHE A 517 21.27 10.27 17.10
CA PHE A 517 20.60 9.24 17.91
C PHE A 517 20.44 7.90 17.17
N MET A 518 20.35 7.91 15.84
CA MET A 518 20.29 6.69 15.04
C MET A 518 21.66 5.97 15.00
N ARG A 519 22.77 6.70 14.98
CA ARG A 519 24.12 6.12 14.91
C ARG A 519 24.51 5.34 16.16
N HIS A 520 24.02 5.70 17.32
CA HIS A 520 24.32 4.98 18.57
C HIS A 520 23.70 3.58 18.64
N ALA A 521 22.70 3.30 17.79
CA ALA A 521 22.11 1.97 17.66
C ALA A 521 22.86 1.08 16.66
N GLU A 522 23.67 1.66 15.77
CA GLU A 522 24.41 0.95 14.72
C GLU A 522 25.79 0.46 15.19
N THR A 523 26.31 0.96 16.31
CA THR A 523 27.52 0.44 16.95
C THR A 523 27.15 -0.73 17.86
N PRO A 524 27.59 -1.97 17.55
CA PRO A 524 27.49 -3.05 18.51
C PRO A 524 28.29 -2.61 19.76
N THR A 525 27.65 -2.58 20.91
CA THR A 525 28.36 -2.52 22.18
C THR A 525 29.21 -3.80 22.26
N ASP A 526 30.51 -3.69 22.09
CA ASP A 526 31.51 -4.68 22.49
C ASP A 526 31.45 -4.86 24.02
N ALA A 527 30.34 -5.42 24.48
CA ALA A 527 30.15 -5.82 25.87
C ALA A 527 30.12 -7.35 25.91
N GLY A 528 31.30 -7.96 25.87
CA GLY A 528 31.35 -9.41 26.04
C GLY A 528 32.68 -10.11 25.72
N GLN A 529 33.78 -9.41 25.55
CA GLN A 529 35.11 -10.04 25.64
C GLN A 529 35.73 -9.70 26.98
N SER A 530 35.30 -10.40 28.03
CA SER A 530 36.17 -10.58 29.22
C SER A 530 37.37 -11.43 28.79
N PRO A 531 38.60 -10.99 29.00
CA PRO A 531 39.74 -11.87 28.79
C PRO A 531 39.70 -12.98 29.82
N VAL A 532 39.50 -14.21 29.36
CA VAL A 532 39.74 -15.40 30.14
C VAL A 532 41.25 -15.40 30.47
N ARG A 533 41.57 -15.22 31.74
CA ARG A 533 42.85 -15.54 32.33
C ARG A 533 42.89 -17.00 32.70
#